data_a8c10070f4a5c7b69c210be42bce5389
#
_entry.id   a8c10070f4a5c7b69c210be42bce5389
#
_cell.length_a   1.000
_cell.length_b   1.000
_cell.length_c   1.000
_cell.angle_alpha   90.00
_cell.angle_beta   90.00
_cell.angle_gamma   90.00
#
_symmetry.space_group_name_H-M   'P 1'
#
loop_
_entity.id
_entity.type
_entity.pdbx_description
1 polymer ?
#
loop_
_entity_poly.entity_id
_entity_poly.type
_entity_poly.pdbx_seq_one_letter_code
_entity_poly.pdbx_strand_id
1 'polypeptide(L)'
;RYIKNNNSYIILYPDYLNKKRFHGSLTEGIYRNMQYALDNYNYKYFIVLSSRNIFYTELNPEKYKYFIKNSFKKRLNELSEKWHWPSILRSEISKYIIRNNLYFSKSAHEGVTFDYNACKDILSFLNRNDYIRKNLFEWNSCMEEFALQSICINHSQPYYDIGNGTNTNYNINDL
;
A
#
# COMPACT_ATOMS: atom_id res chain seq x y z
N ARG A 1 -8.67 -22.09 2.69
CA ARG A 1 -7.79 -23.03 3.41
C ARG A 1 -7.21 -22.30 4.61
N TYR A 2 -7.40 -22.81 5.82
CA TYR A 2 -6.87 -22.22 7.05
C TYR A 2 -5.62 -22.98 7.46
N ILE A 3 -4.55 -22.25 7.75
CA ILE A 3 -3.40 -22.80 8.46
C ILE A 3 -3.44 -22.22 9.87
N LYS A 4 -3.78 -23.05 10.85
CA LYS A 4 -3.80 -22.65 12.25
C LYS A 4 -2.40 -22.90 12.84
N ASN A 5 -1.75 -21.88 13.30
CA ASN A 5 -0.52 -22.00 14.08
C ASN A 5 -0.59 -21.01 15.24
N ASN A 6 -0.64 -21.51 16.48
CA ASN A 6 -0.56 -20.78 17.75
C ASN A 6 -1.29 -19.42 17.78
N ASN A 7 -2.62 -19.42 17.53
CA ASN A 7 -3.50 -18.23 17.52
C ASN A 7 -3.36 -17.28 16.32
N SER A 8 -2.62 -17.66 15.29
CA SER A 8 -2.57 -16.92 14.02
C SER A 8 -3.30 -17.68 12.93
N TYR A 9 -3.99 -16.95 12.04
CA TYR A 9 -4.72 -17.53 10.91
C TYR A 9 -4.15 -16.97 9.61
N ILE A 10 -3.83 -17.85 8.66
CA ILE A 10 -3.60 -17.45 7.28
C ILE A 10 -4.90 -17.69 6.53
N ILE A 11 -5.48 -16.61 6.04
CA ILE A 11 -6.69 -16.63 5.24
C ILE A 11 -6.30 -16.41 3.80
N LEU A 12 -6.62 -17.37 2.94
CA LEU A 12 -6.42 -17.25 1.50
C LEU A 12 -7.68 -16.67 0.88
N TYR A 13 -7.58 -15.51 0.26
CA TYR A 13 -8.68 -14.95 -0.49
C TYR A 13 -9.00 -15.86 -1.69
N PRO A 14 -10.27 -16.29 -1.87
CA PRO A 14 -10.60 -17.33 -2.86
C PRO A 14 -10.26 -16.98 -4.31
N ASP A 15 -10.31 -15.70 -4.67
CA ASP A 15 -10.13 -15.24 -6.05
C ASP A 15 -8.68 -14.91 -6.42
N TYR A 16 -7.72 -15.07 -5.52
CA TYR A 16 -6.33 -14.69 -5.76
C TYR A 16 -5.66 -15.48 -6.90
N LEU A 17 -6.16 -16.68 -7.20
CA LEU A 17 -5.56 -17.61 -8.17
C LEU A 17 -5.82 -17.26 -9.63
N ASN A 18 -6.78 -16.40 -9.93
CA ASN A 18 -7.29 -16.21 -11.29
C ASN A 18 -6.74 -14.97 -12.01
N LYS A 19 -5.74 -14.29 -11.45
CA LYS A 19 -5.24 -13.05 -12.04
C LYS A 19 -3.90 -13.19 -12.73
N LYS A 20 -3.78 -12.56 -13.89
CA LYS A 20 -2.48 -12.33 -14.54
C LYS A 20 -1.61 -11.48 -13.61
N ARG A 21 -0.35 -11.89 -13.41
CA ARG A 21 0.62 -11.16 -12.60
C ARG A 21 1.18 -9.99 -13.40
N PHE A 22 0.79 -8.78 -13.04
CA PHE A 22 1.39 -7.54 -13.52
C PHE A 22 1.18 -6.43 -12.45
N HIS A 23 1.82 -5.28 -12.59
CA HIS A 23 1.80 -4.23 -11.55
C HIS A 23 0.38 -3.80 -11.12
N GLY A 24 -0.53 -3.54 -12.06
CA GLY A 24 -1.91 -3.18 -11.73
C GLY A 24 -2.65 -4.26 -10.94
N SER A 25 -2.36 -5.55 -11.18
CA SER A 25 -2.98 -6.64 -10.44
C SER A 25 -2.50 -6.72 -8.98
N LEU A 26 -1.28 -6.27 -8.68
CA LEU A 26 -0.81 -6.16 -7.30
C LEU A 26 -1.62 -5.11 -6.54
N THR A 27 -1.82 -3.94 -7.11
CA THR A 27 -2.64 -2.88 -6.51
C THR A 27 -4.09 -3.33 -6.31
N GLU A 28 -4.67 -4.03 -7.30
CA GLU A 28 -6.00 -4.61 -7.17
C GLU A 28 -6.05 -5.68 -6.08
N GLY A 29 -5.03 -6.53 -5.97
CA GLY A 29 -4.91 -7.53 -4.91
C GLY A 29 -4.91 -6.89 -3.52
N ILE A 30 -4.11 -5.84 -3.33
CA ILE A 30 -4.07 -5.10 -2.07
C ILE A 30 -5.43 -4.47 -1.76
N TYR A 31 -6.06 -3.81 -2.74
CA TYR A 31 -7.39 -3.23 -2.59
C TYR A 31 -8.44 -4.28 -2.17
N ARG A 32 -8.49 -5.44 -2.84
CA ARG A 32 -9.45 -6.50 -2.53
C ARG A 32 -9.22 -7.12 -1.16
N ASN A 33 -7.95 -7.34 -0.79
CA ASN A 33 -7.60 -7.82 0.54
C ASN A 33 -7.98 -6.80 1.62
N MET A 34 -7.76 -5.52 1.37
CA MET A 34 -8.16 -4.43 2.27
C MET A 34 -9.68 -4.39 2.43
N GLN A 35 -10.45 -4.50 1.34
CA GLN A 35 -11.91 -4.56 1.37
C GLN A 35 -12.38 -5.77 2.17
N TYR A 36 -11.85 -6.96 1.87
CA TYR A 36 -12.20 -8.18 2.58
C TYR A 36 -11.89 -8.09 4.08
N ALA A 37 -10.75 -7.53 4.44
CA ALA A 37 -10.38 -7.33 5.84
C ALA A 37 -11.34 -6.35 6.54
N LEU A 38 -11.75 -5.28 5.87
CA LEU A 38 -12.69 -4.30 6.41
C LEU A 38 -14.08 -4.91 6.67
N ASP A 39 -14.53 -5.78 5.76
CA ASP A 39 -15.86 -6.39 5.81
C ASP A 39 -15.97 -7.53 6.84
N ASN A 40 -14.84 -8.18 7.19
CA ASN A 40 -14.85 -9.41 7.94
C ASN A 40 -14.12 -9.38 9.28
N TYR A 41 -13.27 -8.37 9.54
CA TYR A 41 -12.42 -8.34 10.72
C TYR A 41 -12.43 -6.99 11.43
N ASN A 42 -12.35 -7.03 12.74
CA ASN A 42 -12.01 -5.87 13.55
C ASN A 42 -10.49 -5.84 13.75
N TYR A 43 -9.81 -4.92 13.07
CA TYR A 43 -8.37 -4.78 13.13
C TYR A 43 -7.95 -3.34 13.36
N LYS A 44 -6.75 -3.14 13.86
CA LYS A 44 -6.18 -1.80 14.08
C LYS A 44 -5.32 -1.36 12.89
N TYR A 45 -4.59 -2.28 12.32
CA TYR A 45 -3.65 -2.03 11.22
C TYR A 45 -3.77 -3.09 10.13
N PHE A 46 -3.70 -2.65 8.89
CA PHE A 46 -3.56 -3.47 7.69
C PHE A 46 -2.13 -3.30 7.16
N ILE A 47 -1.38 -4.40 7.10
CA ILE A 47 0.03 -4.40 6.70
C ILE A 47 0.14 -5.11 5.36
N VAL A 48 0.77 -4.45 4.38
CA VAL A 48 1.06 -5.05 3.09
C VAL A 48 2.37 -5.83 3.19
N LEU A 49 2.33 -7.11 2.92
CA LEU A 49 3.48 -8.00 2.98
C LEU A 49 3.68 -8.69 1.63
N SER A 50 4.93 -8.97 1.28
CA SER A 50 5.29 -9.86 0.19
C SER A 50 5.84 -11.18 0.71
N SER A 51 5.98 -12.15 -0.18
CA SER A 51 6.58 -13.46 0.16
C SER A 51 8.05 -13.38 0.61
N ARG A 52 8.66 -12.21 0.47
CA ARG A 52 10.07 -11.95 0.87
C ARG A 52 10.20 -11.32 2.24
N ASN A 53 9.07 -10.95 2.88
CA ASN A 53 9.11 -10.37 4.21
C ASN A 53 9.27 -11.45 5.28
N ILE A 54 10.18 -11.23 6.20
CA ILE A 54 10.40 -12.05 7.39
C ILE A 54 10.28 -11.16 8.62
N PHE A 55 9.46 -11.58 9.58
CA PHE A 55 9.42 -10.96 10.89
C PHE A 55 10.42 -11.66 11.79
N TYR A 56 11.41 -10.92 12.27
CA TYR A 56 12.44 -11.44 13.20
C TYR A 56 12.20 -10.99 14.64
N THR A 57 11.22 -10.12 14.86
CA THR A 57 10.78 -9.69 16.19
C THR A 57 9.26 -9.70 16.25
N GLU A 58 8.72 -9.77 17.46
CA GLU A 58 7.31 -9.59 17.68
C GLU A 58 6.86 -8.20 17.25
N LEU A 59 5.75 -8.16 16.51
CA LEU A 59 5.13 -6.91 16.07
C LEU A 59 4.49 -6.22 17.28
N ASN A 60 5.10 -5.16 17.81
CA ASN A 60 4.54 -4.36 18.88
C ASN A 60 3.82 -3.12 18.29
N PRO A 61 2.47 -3.09 18.28
CA PRO A 61 1.71 -2.01 17.68
C PRO A 61 2.01 -0.63 18.27
N GLU A 62 2.40 -0.55 19.53
CA GLU A 62 2.73 0.73 20.17
C GLU A 62 4.03 1.34 19.63
N LYS A 63 4.95 0.51 19.16
CA LYS A 63 6.18 0.97 18.49
C LYS A 63 5.90 1.55 17.10
N TYR A 64 4.81 1.16 16.43
CA TYR A 64 4.48 1.67 15.08
C TYR A 64 4.11 3.14 15.07
N LYS A 65 3.64 3.70 16.18
CA LYS A 65 3.41 5.15 16.31
C LYS A 65 4.66 6.00 16.04
N TYR A 66 5.84 5.41 16.18
CA TYR A 66 7.13 6.11 16.02
C TYR A 66 7.75 5.92 14.63
N PHE A 67 7.22 5.01 13.82
CA PHE A 67 7.66 4.79 12.44
C PHE A 67 6.84 5.56 11.42
N ILE A 68 6.27 6.69 11.81
CA ILE A 68 5.82 7.68 10.82
C ILE A 68 7.08 8.19 10.13
N LYS A 69 7.53 7.46 9.13
CA LYS A 69 8.47 8.05 8.20
C LYS A 69 7.81 9.30 7.65
N ASN A 70 8.57 10.38 7.56
CA ASN A 70 8.20 11.50 6.72
C ASN A 70 7.83 10.93 5.36
N SER A 71 6.56 10.65 5.19
CA SER A 71 6.04 10.08 3.98
C SER A 71 6.51 10.98 2.86
N PHE A 72 7.11 10.40 1.86
CA PHE A 72 7.49 11.14 0.66
C PHE A 72 6.25 11.92 0.22
N LYS A 73 6.28 13.23 0.40
CA LYS A 73 5.17 14.12 0.15
C LYS A 73 5.67 15.26 -0.73
N LYS A 74 5.38 15.18 -2.01
CA LYS A 74 5.89 16.13 -2.99
C LYS A 74 4.80 16.67 -3.89
N ARG A 75 4.98 17.91 -4.34
CA ARG A 75 4.22 18.50 -5.43
C ARG A 75 4.81 18.05 -6.77
N LEU A 76 4.07 18.26 -7.86
CA LEU A 76 4.50 17.86 -9.22
C LEU A 76 5.89 18.41 -9.58
N ASN A 77 6.13 19.69 -9.30
CA ASN A 77 7.40 20.37 -9.60
C ASN A 77 8.59 19.90 -8.74
N GLU A 78 8.34 19.11 -7.72
CA GLU A 78 9.38 18.56 -6.83
C GLU A 78 9.72 17.10 -7.20
N LEU A 79 9.01 16.51 -8.17
CA LEU A 79 9.28 15.16 -8.64
C LEU A 79 10.52 15.15 -9.54
N SER A 80 11.41 14.19 -9.31
CA SER A 80 12.54 13.95 -10.20
C SER A 80 12.07 13.22 -11.46
N GLU A 81 12.81 13.34 -12.57
CA GLU A 81 12.58 12.54 -13.78
C GLU A 81 12.95 11.05 -13.61
N LYS A 82 13.52 10.71 -12.46
CA LYS A 82 13.94 9.35 -12.11
C LYS A 82 12.77 8.53 -11.61
N TRP A 83 13.01 7.26 -11.41
CA TRP A 83 12.04 6.24 -10.99
C TRP A 83 10.97 6.05 -12.07
N HIS A 84 9.78 5.61 -11.74
CA HIS A 84 8.69 5.31 -12.69
C HIS A 84 7.77 6.53 -12.97
N TRP A 85 8.14 7.74 -12.54
CA TRP A 85 7.31 8.95 -12.67
C TRP A 85 6.80 9.20 -14.11
N PRO A 86 7.62 9.08 -15.18
CA PRO A 86 7.13 9.32 -16.54
C PRO A 86 5.93 8.44 -16.94
N SER A 87 5.89 7.21 -16.42
CA SER A 87 4.73 6.31 -16.62
C SER A 87 3.59 6.68 -15.69
N ILE A 88 3.86 6.84 -14.41
CA ILE A 88 2.86 7.08 -13.36
C ILE A 88 2.09 8.38 -13.61
N LEU A 89 2.75 9.45 -14.03
CA LEU A 89 2.13 10.76 -14.26
C LEU A 89 1.08 10.75 -15.37
N ARG A 90 1.06 9.75 -16.23
CA ARG A 90 0.04 9.57 -17.26
C ARG A 90 -1.23 8.88 -16.76
N SER A 91 -1.20 8.28 -15.58
CA SER A 91 -2.35 7.57 -14.98
C SER A 91 -3.45 8.54 -14.55
N GLU A 92 -4.69 8.04 -14.45
CA GLU A 92 -5.83 8.86 -14.05
C GLU A 92 -5.74 9.35 -12.60
N ILE A 93 -5.17 8.56 -11.71
CA ILE A 93 -4.93 9.01 -10.32
C ILE A 93 -3.93 10.18 -10.28
N SER A 94 -2.89 10.16 -11.10
CA SER A 94 -1.93 11.27 -11.18
C SER A 94 -2.56 12.52 -11.76
N LYS A 95 -3.39 12.39 -12.82
CA LYS A 95 -4.14 13.50 -13.37
C LYS A 95 -5.10 14.12 -12.33
N TYR A 96 -5.73 13.26 -11.52
CA TYR A 96 -6.58 13.73 -10.41
C TYR A 96 -5.77 14.53 -9.39
N ILE A 97 -4.61 14.02 -8.96
CA ILE A 97 -3.70 14.69 -8.02
C ILE A 97 -3.27 16.05 -8.56
N ILE A 98 -2.87 16.13 -9.84
CA ILE A 98 -2.44 17.37 -10.48
C ILE A 98 -3.58 18.39 -10.54
N ARG A 99 -4.75 18.00 -11.05
CA ARG A 99 -5.92 18.90 -11.21
C ARG A 99 -6.40 19.49 -9.88
N ASN A 100 -6.26 18.75 -8.79
CA ASN A 100 -6.69 19.17 -7.46
C ASN A 100 -5.54 19.76 -6.60
N ASN A 101 -4.38 19.99 -7.20
CA ASN A 101 -3.19 20.50 -6.51
C ASN A 101 -2.86 19.72 -5.22
N LEU A 102 -2.93 18.41 -5.29
CA LEU A 102 -2.66 17.48 -4.19
C LEU A 102 -1.20 17.04 -4.17
N TYR A 103 -0.85 16.21 -3.20
CA TYR A 103 0.51 15.69 -3.02
C TYR A 103 0.67 14.31 -3.62
N PHE A 104 1.83 14.07 -4.19
CA PHE A 104 2.33 12.75 -4.54
C PHE A 104 3.01 12.12 -3.33
N SER A 105 2.76 10.85 -3.11
CA SER A 105 3.47 10.04 -2.12
C SER A 105 3.93 8.73 -2.73
N LYS A 106 5.05 8.22 -2.26
CA LYS A 106 5.53 6.89 -2.63
C LYS A 106 6.27 6.23 -1.48
N SER A 107 6.21 4.92 -1.46
CA SER A 107 7.08 4.04 -0.65
C SER A 107 7.14 2.68 -1.32
N ALA A 108 8.12 1.85 -0.98
CA ALA A 108 8.01 0.43 -1.32
C ALA A 108 6.71 -0.12 -0.72
N HIS A 109 6.04 -1.02 -1.42
CA HIS A 109 4.76 -1.54 -0.96
C HIS A 109 4.91 -2.52 0.22
N GLU A 110 6.05 -3.20 0.30
CA GLU A 110 6.33 -4.13 1.39
C GLU A 110 6.49 -3.38 2.72
N GLY A 111 5.66 -3.73 3.69
CA GLY A 111 5.66 -3.12 5.02
C GLY A 111 4.86 -1.84 5.15
N VAL A 112 4.25 -1.35 4.07
CA VAL A 112 3.30 -0.24 4.19
C VAL A 112 2.15 -0.65 5.07
N THR A 113 1.83 0.20 6.03
CA THR A 113 0.82 -0.07 7.05
C THR A 113 -0.19 1.05 7.06
N PHE A 114 -1.44 0.70 6.90
CA PHE A 114 -2.59 1.59 7.00
C PHE A 114 -3.39 1.26 8.26
N ASP A 115 -3.83 2.26 9.01
CA ASP A 115 -4.79 2.03 10.06
C ASP A 115 -6.20 1.76 9.47
N TYR A 116 -7.13 1.36 10.32
CA TYR A 116 -8.50 1.05 9.93
C TYR A 116 -9.18 2.21 9.18
N ASN A 117 -9.02 3.44 9.68
CA ASN A 117 -9.65 4.61 9.06
C ASN A 117 -9.03 4.94 7.71
N ALA A 118 -7.71 4.85 7.59
CA ALA A 118 -7.01 5.03 6.32
C ALA A 118 -7.48 4.01 5.28
N CYS A 119 -7.64 2.73 5.65
CA CYS A 119 -8.21 1.71 4.78
C CYS A 119 -9.61 2.09 4.30
N LYS A 120 -10.48 2.51 5.21
CA LYS A 120 -11.85 2.95 4.91
C LYS A 120 -11.87 4.13 3.95
N ASP A 121 -11.01 5.12 4.16
CA ASP A 121 -10.95 6.32 3.33
C ASP A 121 -10.41 6.01 1.92
N ILE A 122 -9.36 5.20 1.82
CA ILE A 122 -8.79 4.73 0.55
C ILE A 122 -9.88 3.99 -0.27
N LEU A 123 -10.55 3.03 0.36
CA LEU A 123 -11.61 2.25 -0.29
C LEU A 123 -12.80 3.13 -0.70
N SER A 124 -13.21 4.04 0.17
CA SER A 124 -14.28 5.00 -0.10
C SER A 124 -13.93 5.91 -1.28
N PHE A 125 -12.69 6.40 -1.35
CA PHE A 125 -12.22 7.20 -2.48
C PHE A 125 -12.27 6.39 -3.79
N LEU A 126 -11.70 5.19 -3.81
CA LEU A 126 -11.66 4.35 -5.00
C LEU A 126 -13.05 3.87 -5.45
N ASN A 127 -13.96 3.60 -4.51
CA ASN A 127 -15.33 3.20 -4.82
C ASN A 127 -16.16 4.36 -5.42
N ARG A 128 -15.92 5.58 -4.99
CA ARG A 128 -16.57 6.77 -5.58
C ARG A 128 -15.95 7.20 -6.91
N ASN A 129 -14.74 6.77 -7.23
CA ASN A 129 -13.99 7.12 -8.43
C ASN A 129 -13.71 5.89 -9.29
N ASP A 130 -14.77 5.22 -9.77
CA ASP A 130 -14.67 3.94 -10.48
C ASP A 130 -13.75 3.99 -11.70
N TYR A 131 -13.75 5.12 -12.43
CA TYR A 131 -12.85 5.30 -13.56
C TYR A 131 -11.38 5.32 -13.16
N ILE A 132 -11.02 6.01 -12.05
CA ILE A 132 -9.65 6.00 -11.50
C ILE A 132 -9.31 4.59 -11.04
N ARG A 133 -10.22 3.91 -10.35
CA ARG A 133 -10.01 2.56 -9.84
C ARG A 133 -9.73 1.56 -10.96
N LYS A 134 -10.54 1.56 -12.01
CA LYS A 134 -10.34 0.68 -13.18
C LYS A 134 -9.01 0.96 -13.87
N ASN A 135 -8.70 2.21 -14.13
CA ASN A 135 -7.42 2.60 -14.71
C ASN A 135 -6.24 2.14 -13.84
N LEU A 136 -6.34 2.32 -12.52
CA LEU A 136 -5.32 1.90 -11.58
C LEU A 136 -5.02 0.39 -11.64
N PHE A 137 -6.07 -0.44 -11.76
CA PHE A 137 -5.93 -1.90 -11.79
C PHE A 137 -5.41 -2.44 -13.13
N GLU A 138 -5.54 -1.67 -14.18
CA GLU A 138 -5.04 -2.00 -15.52
C GLU A 138 -3.68 -1.37 -15.84
N TRP A 139 -3.18 -0.47 -14.98
CA TRP A 139 -1.96 0.28 -15.26
C TRP A 139 -0.70 -0.58 -15.12
N ASN A 140 0.13 -0.56 -16.15
CA ASN A 140 1.36 -1.34 -16.17
C ASN A 140 2.57 -0.55 -15.64
N SER A 141 2.53 -0.17 -14.37
CA SER A 141 3.63 0.46 -13.64
C SER A 141 3.47 0.23 -12.13
N CYS A 142 4.45 0.63 -11.32
CA CYS A 142 4.52 0.43 -9.87
C CYS A 142 3.45 1.23 -9.09
N MET A 143 2.17 0.99 -9.38
CA MET A 143 1.05 1.72 -8.76
C MET A 143 0.86 1.35 -7.29
N GLU A 144 1.24 0.14 -6.91
CA GLU A 144 1.24 -0.36 -5.53
C GLU A 144 2.20 0.41 -4.61
N GLU A 145 3.24 1.02 -5.19
CA GLU A 145 4.20 1.85 -4.45
C GLU A 145 3.82 3.34 -4.40
N PHE A 146 2.73 3.72 -5.07
CA PHE A 146 2.36 5.12 -5.25
C PHE A 146 0.91 5.43 -4.90
N ALA A 147 -0.06 4.69 -5.48
CA ALA A 147 -1.44 5.15 -5.53
C ALA A 147 -2.12 5.17 -4.17
N LEU A 148 -2.05 4.08 -3.42
CA LEU A 148 -2.71 3.99 -2.11
C LEU A 148 -2.09 4.95 -1.10
N GLN A 149 -0.77 5.12 -1.14
CA GLN A 149 -0.04 6.08 -0.32
C GLN A 149 -0.46 7.53 -0.65
N SER A 150 -0.57 7.85 -1.95
CA SER A 150 -1.00 9.19 -2.37
C SER A 150 -2.46 9.48 -2.01
N ILE A 151 -3.36 8.49 -2.15
CA ILE A 151 -4.74 8.63 -1.70
C ILE A 151 -4.77 8.88 -0.19
N CYS A 152 -4.03 8.07 0.57
CA CYS A 152 -4.00 8.15 2.02
C CYS A 152 -3.59 9.54 2.52
N ILE A 153 -2.46 10.08 2.06
CA ILE A 153 -1.96 11.38 2.54
C ILE A 153 -2.84 12.58 2.16
N ASN A 154 -3.70 12.43 1.14
CA ASN A 154 -4.56 13.50 0.68
C ASN A 154 -5.99 13.41 1.22
N HIS A 155 -6.44 12.24 1.64
CA HIS A 155 -7.84 12.01 2.01
C HIS A 155 -8.02 11.37 3.39
N SER A 156 -6.93 11.02 4.08
CA SER A 156 -6.96 10.37 5.38
C SER A 156 -5.80 10.83 6.27
N GLN A 157 -5.51 10.03 7.27
CA GLN A 157 -4.34 10.19 8.13
C GLN A 157 -3.06 9.68 7.41
N PRO A 158 -1.88 10.11 7.85
CA PRO A 158 -0.63 9.56 7.33
C PRO A 158 -0.60 8.03 7.46
N TYR A 159 -0.10 7.35 6.46
CA TYR A 159 0.18 5.92 6.55
C TYR A 159 1.54 5.67 7.25
N TYR A 160 1.69 4.47 7.76
CA TYR A 160 2.93 4.02 8.38
C TYR A 160 3.74 3.17 7.42
N ASP A 161 5.06 3.32 7.46
CA ASP A 161 5.97 2.46 6.70
C ASP A 161 6.88 1.73 7.68
N ILE A 162 6.54 0.49 8.01
CA ILE A 162 7.34 -0.37 8.87
C ILE A 162 8.36 -1.20 8.08
N GLY A 163 8.21 -1.26 6.77
CA GLY A 163 9.02 -2.12 5.91
C GLY A 163 10.37 -1.52 5.54
N ASN A 164 10.43 -0.21 5.39
CA ASN A 164 11.65 0.46 4.95
C ASN A 164 12.58 0.93 6.06
N GLY A 165 12.22 0.68 7.31
CA GLY A 165 13.21 0.66 8.39
C GLY A 165 14.23 -0.46 8.20
N THR A 166 13.88 -1.39 7.43
CA THR A 166 14.72 -2.46 6.93
C THR A 166 15.54 -1.94 5.79
N ASN A 167 16.44 -1.12 6.03
CA ASN A 167 17.57 -1.13 5.16
C ASN A 167 18.21 -2.49 5.30
N THR A 168 17.94 -3.21 4.48
CA THR A 168 18.60 -4.04 3.49
C THR A 168 20.11 -4.26 3.62
N ASN A 169 20.72 -3.75 4.62
CA ASN A 169 22.09 -3.97 5.03
C ASN A 169 22.19 -4.90 6.24
N TYR A 170 21.16 -5.69 6.54
CA TYR A 170 21.36 -6.84 7.38
C TYR A 170 22.16 -7.85 6.60
N ASN A 171 23.44 -7.87 6.90
CA ASN A 171 24.28 -8.98 6.53
C ASN A 171 23.69 -10.22 7.22
N ILE A 172 23.43 -11.26 6.44
CA ILE A 172 22.90 -12.54 6.99
C ILE A 172 23.79 -13.12 8.08
N ASN A 173 25.01 -12.59 8.22
CA ASN A 173 25.97 -12.94 9.27
C ASN A 173 25.71 -12.19 10.59
N ASP A 174 24.73 -11.29 10.65
CA ASP A 174 24.36 -10.56 11.87
C ASP A 174 23.15 -11.19 12.58
N LEU A 175 22.68 -12.35 12.09
CA LEU A 175 21.67 -13.21 12.66
C LEU A 175 22.31 -14.42 13.32
#